data_beed54684b6711d280e874b021b4149c
#
_entry.id   beed54684b6711d280e874b021b4149c
#
_cell.length_a   1.000
_cell.length_b   1.000
_cell.length_c   1.000
_cell.angle_alpha   90.00
_cell.angle_beta   90.00
_cell.angle_gamma   90.00
#
_symmetry.space_group_name_H-M   'P 1'
#
loop_
_entity.id
_entity.type
_entity.pdbx_description
1 polymer ?
#
loop_
_entity_poly.entity_id
_entity_poly.type
_entity_poly.pdbx_seq_one_letter_code
_entity_poly.pdbx_strand_id
1 'polypeptide(L)'
;GDETISCRYFGPAHTKGDIVTLFEQANVIHLGDLLFNRLYPVIDRPGGANIRHWVTVLEKIAAEYPKDAIYVCGHGQAKFGVTLGHADLFVFRDYLAALLAHVESEIKAGKPKEEVVKLENLAGFPDFHVPPGRGNRLPSNLGVAYDELTSKT
;
A
#
# COMPACT_ATOMS: atom_id res chain seq x y z
N GLY A 1 5.91 -32.16 4.75
CA GLY A 1 6.96 -31.29 5.28
C GLY A 1 6.61 -30.84 6.68
N ASP A 2 7.53 -30.22 7.36
CA ASP A 2 7.48 -29.77 8.75
C ASP A 2 7.22 -28.25 8.89
N GLU A 3 6.86 -27.59 7.80
CA GLU A 3 6.48 -26.18 7.79
C GLU A 3 5.01 -25.99 8.20
N THR A 4 4.75 -25.13 9.18
CA THR A 4 3.40 -24.67 9.57
C THR A 4 3.08 -23.39 8.82
N ILE A 5 1.95 -23.38 8.13
CA ILE A 5 1.48 -22.20 7.41
C ILE A 5 0.23 -21.66 8.11
N SER A 6 0.32 -20.41 8.59
CA SER A 6 -0.83 -19.72 9.15
C SER A 6 -1.23 -18.52 8.29
N CYS A 7 -2.54 -18.32 8.12
CA CYS A 7 -3.10 -17.22 7.33
C CYS A 7 -3.95 -16.33 8.23
N ARG A 8 -3.80 -15.00 8.06
CA ARG A 8 -4.56 -14.03 8.84
C ARG A 8 -5.13 -12.91 7.99
N TYR A 9 -6.38 -12.59 8.25
CA TYR A 9 -7.08 -11.45 7.67
C TYR A 9 -7.09 -10.28 8.64
N PHE A 10 -6.67 -9.10 8.19
CA PHE A 10 -6.62 -7.87 9.01
C PHE A 10 -7.70 -6.85 8.65
N GLY A 11 -8.56 -7.17 7.70
CA GLY A 11 -9.59 -6.27 7.17
C GLY A 11 -9.29 -5.79 5.74
N PRO A 12 -10.20 -5.01 5.13
CA PRO A 12 -10.04 -4.52 3.77
C PRO A 12 -8.83 -3.57 3.66
N ALA A 13 -8.01 -3.75 2.64
CA ALA A 13 -6.81 -2.97 2.38
C ALA A 13 -6.63 -2.70 0.88
N HIS A 14 -5.82 -3.48 0.16
CA HIS A 14 -5.72 -3.45 -1.30
C HIS A 14 -7.03 -3.93 -1.96
N THR A 15 -7.64 -4.95 -1.36
CA THR A 15 -9.00 -5.43 -1.64
C THR A 15 -9.73 -5.71 -0.31
N LYS A 16 -10.92 -6.29 -0.38
CA LYS A 16 -11.65 -6.77 0.82
C LYS A 16 -11.25 -8.19 1.26
N GLY A 17 -10.33 -8.85 0.56
CA GLY A 17 -9.99 -10.26 0.79
C GLY A 17 -8.51 -10.57 0.99
N ASP A 18 -7.65 -9.54 1.16
CA ASP A 18 -6.22 -9.74 1.33
C ASP A 18 -5.91 -10.47 2.63
N ILE A 19 -5.00 -11.44 2.58
CA ILE A 19 -4.51 -12.17 3.75
C ILE A 19 -3.00 -12.08 3.87
N VAL A 20 -2.51 -12.16 5.10
CA VAL A 20 -1.09 -12.34 5.40
C VAL A 20 -0.85 -13.84 5.61
N THR A 21 0.18 -14.38 4.99
CA THR A 21 0.57 -15.79 5.15
C THR A 21 1.93 -15.87 5.83
N LEU A 22 1.99 -16.49 7.00
CA LEU A 22 3.22 -16.76 7.74
C LEU A 22 3.65 -18.21 7.52
N PHE A 23 4.91 -18.39 7.14
CA PHE A 23 5.64 -19.66 7.15
C PHE A 23 6.47 -19.67 8.43
N GLU A 24 6.00 -20.40 9.44
CA GLU A 24 6.45 -20.25 10.83
C GLU A 24 7.90 -20.67 11.03
N GLN A 25 8.30 -21.84 10.53
CA GLN A 25 9.66 -22.35 10.69
C GLN A 25 10.67 -21.60 9.81
N ALA A 26 10.23 -21.16 8.62
CA ALA A 26 11.06 -20.35 7.74
C ALA A 26 11.17 -18.88 8.18
N ASN A 27 10.34 -18.42 9.11
CA ASN A 27 10.22 -17.01 9.52
C ASN A 27 10.03 -16.07 8.32
N VAL A 28 9.15 -16.48 7.38
CA VAL A 28 8.82 -15.73 6.17
C VAL A 28 7.36 -15.30 6.22
N ILE A 29 7.10 -14.03 5.91
CA ILE A 29 5.77 -13.44 5.89
C ILE A 29 5.46 -12.97 4.48
N HIS A 30 4.49 -13.61 3.83
CA HIS A 30 4.03 -13.23 2.51
C HIS A 30 2.82 -12.29 2.63
N LEU A 31 2.96 -11.10 2.07
CA LEU A 31 1.98 -10.01 2.15
C LEU A 31 1.12 -9.87 0.89
N GLY A 32 1.51 -10.51 -0.22
CA GLY A 32 0.85 -10.28 -1.50
C GLY A 32 0.79 -8.78 -1.82
N ASP A 33 -0.35 -8.34 -2.30
CA ASP A 33 -0.60 -6.95 -2.69
C ASP A 33 -0.95 -6.01 -1.52
N LEU A 34 -0.83 -6.49 -0.27
CA LEU A 34 -0.83 -5.61 0.89
C LEU A 34 0.41 -4.69 0.90
N LEU A 35 1.44 -4.99 0.09
CA LEU A 35 2.62 -4.15 -0.03
C LEU A 35 3.16 -4.10 -1.47
N PHE A 36 3.47 -2.88 -1.92
CA PHE A 36 4.16 -2.59 -3.17
C PHE A 36 5.50 -1.93 -2.84
N ASN A 37 6.61 -2.62 -3.15
CA ASN A 37 7.93 -2.11 -2.79
C ASN A 37 8.39 -1.00 -3.73
N ARG A 38 8.20 0.25 -3.31
CA ARG A 38 8.52 1.49 -4.05
C ARG A 38 7.89 1.57 -5.44
N LEU A 39 6.69 1.01 -5.54
CA LEU A 39 5.83 1.13 -6.71
C LEU A 39 4.50 1.78 -6.32
N TYR A 40 3.96 2.59 -7.21
CA TYR A 40 2.59 3.06 -7.06
C TYR A 40 1.62 1.86 -7.18
N PRO A 41 0.79 1.59 -6.17
CA PRO A 41 -0.10 0.45 -6.17
C PRO A 41 -1.23 0.58 -7.20
N VAL A 42 -1.84 -0.53 -7.54
CA VAL A 42 -3.22 -0.54 -8.02
C VAL A 42 -4.12 -0.43 -6.79
N ILE A 43 -5.08 0.49 -6.78
CA ILE A 43 -6.06 0.63 -5.70
C ILE A 43 -7.42 0.24 -6.26
N ASP A 44 -7.85 -1.00 -5.97
CA ASP A 44 -9.05 -1.60 -6.54
C ASP A 44 -10.30 -1.27 -5.70
N ARG A 45 -10.87 -0.08 -5.90
CA ARG A 45 -12.12 0.32 -5.23
C ARG A 45 -13.28 -0.63 -5.50
N PRO A 46 -13.55 -1.10 -6.72
CA PRO A 46 -14.54 -2.14 -6.97
C PRO A 46 -14.29 -3.42 -6.20
N GLY A 47 -13.03 -3.82 -6.02
CA GLY A 47 -12.62 -4.96 -5.19
C GLY A 47 -12.71 -4.71 -3.69
N GLY A 48 -13.08 -3.50 -3.27
CA GLY A 48 -13.27 -3.13 -1.87
C GLY A 48 -12.03 -2.56 -1.19
N ALA A 49 -11.09 -1.97 -1.97
CA ALA A 49 -9.95 -1.26 -1.42
C ALA A 49 -10.38 -0.11 -0.50
N ASN A 50 -9.61 0.05 0.59
CA ASN A 50 -9.80 1.12 1.57
C ASN A 50 -8.43 1.63 2.03
N ILE A 51 -8.02 2.82 1.56
CA ILE A 51 -6.67 3.36 1.78
C ILE A 51 -6.45 3.68 3.26
N ARG A 52 -7.42 4.27 3.94
CA ARG A 52 -7.32 4.60 5.39
C ARG A 52 -7.14 3.33 6.21
N HIS A 53 -7.94 2.31 5.93
CA HIS A 53 -7.83 1.05 6.65
C HIS A 53 -6.56 0.29 6.27
N TRP A 54 -6.07 0.43 5.03
CA TRP A 54 -4.80 -0.17 4.59
C TRP A 54 -3.61 0.33 5.41
N VAL A 55 -3.55 1.64 5.70
CA VAL A 55 -2.56 2.21 6.64
C VAL A 55 -2.62 1.47 7.98
N THR A 56 -3.81 1.32 8.56
CA THR A 56 -4.02 0.60 9.84
C THR A 56 -3.63 -0.88 9.75
N VAL A 57 -3.92 -1.54 8.63
CA VAL A 57 -3.54 -2.95 8.39
C VAL A 57 -2.01 -3.11 8.43
N LEU A 58 -1.27 -2.23 7.75
CA LEU A 58 0.20 -2.27 7.75
C LEU A 58 0.79 -2.02 9.14
N GLU A 59 0.20 -1.12 9.91
CA GLU A 59 0.60 -0.88 11.31
C GLU A 59 0.36 -2.11 12.20
N LYS A 60 -0.77 -2.78 12.04
CA LYS A 60 -1.07 -4.02 12.77
C LYS A 60 -0.11 -5.15 12.38
N ILE A 61 0.19 -5.31 11.10
CA ILE A 61 1.17 -6.28 10.61
C ILE A 61 2.53 -6.01 11.24
N ALA A 62 2.99 -4.76 11.21
CA ALA A 62 4.28 -4.37 11.80
C ALA A 62 4.34 -4.57 13.32
N ALA A 63 3.23 -4.42 14.02
CA ALA A 63 3.16 -4.63 15.47
C ALA A 63 3.11 -6.10 15.86
N GLU A 64 2.55 -6.97 15.01
CA GLU A 64 2.25 -8.35 15.36
C GLU A 64 3.34 -9.33 14.95
N TYR A 65 3.99 -9.09 13.81
CA TYR A 65 4.96 -10.03 13.26
C TYR A 65 6.41 -9.68 13.63
N PRO A 66 7.32 -10.70 13.66
CA PRO A 66 8.71 -10.51 14.07
C PRO A 66 9.46 -9.50 13.20
N LYS A 67 10.30 -8.67 13.84
CA LYS A 67 11.11 -7.66 13.14
C LYS A 67 12.24 -8.27 12.31
N ASP A 68 12.68 -9.46 12.65
CA ASP A 68 13.73 -10.24 11.98
C ASP A 68 13.19 -11.19 10.92
N ALA A 69 11.86 -11.24 10.71
CA ALA A 69 11.27 -12.02 9.63
C ALA A 69 11.62 -11.44 8.26
N ILE A 70 11.62 -12.33 7.27
CA ILE A 70 11.70 -11.97 5.86
C ILE A 70 10.29 -11.67 5.37
N TYR A 71 10.05 -10.46 4.91
CA TYR A 71 8.77 -10.07 4.32
C TYR A 71 8.83 -10.19 2.80
N VAL A 72 7.77 -10.69 2.19
CA VAL A 72 7.66 -10.85 0.72
C VAL A 72 6.40 -10.16 0.25
N CYS A 73 6.54 -9.19 -0.66
CA CYS A 73 5.41 -8.48 -1.26
C CYS A 73 5.04 -9.03 -2.65
N GLY A 74 3.84 -8.67 -3.13
CA GLY A 74 3.36 -9.08 -4.45
C GLY A 74 4.11 -8.41 -5.60
N HIS A 75 4.50 -7.14 -5.41
CA HIS A 75 5.15 -6.32 -6.43
C HIS A 75 6.28 -5.49 -5.85
N GLY A 76 7.40 -5.42 -6.57
CA GLY A 76 8.55 -4.59 -6.22
C GLY A 76 9.22 -3.98 -7.45
N GLN A 77 9.81 -2.81 -7.26
CA GLN A 77 10.66 -2.21 -8.26
C GLN A 77 11.92 -3.07 -8.44
N ALA A 78 12.39 -3.24 -9.69
CA ALA A 78 13.53 -4.09 -10.00
C ALA A 78 14.80 -3.79 -9.16
N LYS A 79 15.02 -2.52 -8.82
CA LYS A 79 16.14 -2.07 -7.95
C LYS A 79 16.03 -2.60 -6.52
N PHE A 80 14.80 -2.74 -6.00
CA PHE A 80 14.55 -3.07 -4.58
C PHE A 80 14.04 -4.51 -4.37
N GLY A 81 13.54 -5.16 -5.43
CA GLY A 81 13.03 -6.53 -5.36
C GLY A 81 11.71 -6.66 -4.60
N VAL A 82 11.34 -7.90 -4.33
CA VAL A 82 10.10 -8.26 -3.61
C VAL A 82 10.35 -8.77 -2.18
N THR A 83 11.61 -8.94 -1.80
CA THR A 83 12.03 -9.36 -0.45
C THR A 83 12.40 -8.12 0.35
N LEU A 84 11.88 -8.00 1.55
CA LEU A 84 11.88 -6.79 2.37
C LEU A 84 12.25 -7.10 3.82
N GLY A 85 12.66 -6.06 4.53
CA GLY A 85 12.72 -6.05 5.99
C GLY A 85 11.50 -5.37 6.61
N HIS A 86 11.34 -5.52 7.92
CA HIS A 86 10.24 -4.92 8.69
C HIS A 86 10.10 -3.40 8.48
N ALA A 87 11.21 -2.67 8.34
CA ALA A 87 11.20 -1.22 8.14
C ALA A 87 10.53 -0.78 6.82
N ASP A 88 10.56 -1.63 5.80
CA ASP A 88 9.95 -1.34 4.50
C ASP A 88 8.42 -1.29 4.55
N LEU A 89 7.79 -1.94 5.54
CA LEU A 89 6.35 -1.80 5.80
C LEU A 89 5.96 -0.35 6.01
N PHE A 90 6.78 0.39 6.77
CA PHE A 90 6.52 1.80 7.08
C PHE A 90 6.75 2.69 5.87
N VAL A 91 7.67 2.37 4.98
CA VAL A 91 7.88 3.14 3.74
C VAL A 91 6.62 3.15 2.89
N PHE A 92 5.96 2.00 2.73
CA PHE A 92 4.72 1.92 1.96
C PHE A 92 3.52 2.48 2.73
N ARG A 93 3.44 2.24 4.06
CA ARG A 93 2.44 2.84 4.94
C ARG A 93 2.48 4.37 4.86
N ASP A 94 3.68 4.95 4.92
CA ASP A 94 3.88 6.40 4.89
C ASP A 94 3.49 7.00 3.53
N TYR A 95 3.74 6.26 2.43
CA TYR A 95 3.23 6.66 1.12
C TYR A 95 1.70 6.77 1.11
N LEU A 96 0.98 5.76 1.61
CA LEU A 96 -0.48 5.78 1.66
C LEU A 96 -1.01 6.90 2.56
N ALA A 97 -0.38 7.12 3.70
CA ALA A 97 -0.73 8.20 4.62
C ALA A 97 -0.48 9.58 3.99
N ALA A 98 0.65 9.79 3.32
CA ALA A 98 0.97 11.03 2.62
C ALA A 98 0.04 11.30 1.44
N LEU A 99 -0.36 10.25 0.70
CA LEU A 99 -1.35 10.34 -0.38
C LEU A 99 -2.68 10.89 0.16
N LEU A 100 -3.19 10.32 1.26
CA LEU A 100 -4.42 10.79 1.91
C LEU A 100 -4.28 12.22 2.43
N ALA A 101 -3.20 12.54 3.12
CA ALA A 101 -2.96 13.87 3.68
C ALA A 101 -2.87 14.96 2.59
N HIS A 102 -2.18 14.66 1.48
CA HIS A 102 -2.12 15.57 0.33
C HIS A 102 -3.51 15.84 -0.22
N VAL A 103 -4.27 14.79 -0.54
CA VAL A 103 -5.61 14.93 -1.12
C VAL A 103 -6.56 15.64 -0.16
N GLU A 104 -6.50 15.34 1.14
CA GLU A 104 -7.32 16.02 2.15
C GLU A 104 -7.02 17.54 2.21
N SER A 105 -5.74 17.91 2.10
CA SER A 105 -5.31 19.32 2.03
C SER A 105 -5.87 20.02 0.79
N GLU A 106 -5.81 19.37 -0.36
CA GLU A 106 -6.32 19.92 -1.62
C GLU A 106 -7.84 20.08 -1.61
N ILE A 107 -8.57 19.12 -1.02
CA ILE A 107 -10.03 19.21 -0.80
C ILE A 107 -10.36 20.39 0.12
N LYS A 108 -9.62 20.56 1.22
CA LYS A 108 -9.81 21.71 2.14
C LYS A 108 -9.53 23.05 1.46
N ALA A 109 -8.64 23.09 0.47
CA ALA A 109 -8.37 24.25 -0.36
C ALA A 109 -9.44 24.49 -1.45
N GLY A 110 -10.46 23.64 -1.54
CA GLY A 110 -11.56 23.75 -2.50
C GLY A 110 -11.23 23.28 -3.91
N LYS A 111 -10.12 22.55 -4.10
CA LYS A 111 -9.74 22.07 -5.43
C LYS A 111 -10.61 20.90 -5.88
N PRO A 112 -11.11 20.91 -7.12
CA PRO A 112 -11.83 19.79 -7.69
C PRO A 112 -10.89 18.63 -8.02
N LYS A 113 -11.44 17.43 -8.13
CA LYS A 113 -10.70 16.19 -8.40
C LYS A 113 -9.78 16.28 -9.64
N GLU A 114 -10.28 16.95 -10.69
CA GLU A 114 -9.57 17.12 -11.97
C GLU A 114 -8.28 17.94 -11.83
N GLU A 115 -8.16 18.77 -10.79
CA GLU A 115 -6.92 19.49 -10.47
C GLU A 115 -6.00 18.66 -9.59
N VAL A 116 -6.55 17.98 -8.59
CA VAL A 116 -5.77 17.16 -7.66
C VAL A 116 -5.02 16.01 -8.36
N VAL A 117 -5.65 15.40 -9.37
CA VAL A 117 -5.04 14.29 -10.12
C VAL A 117 -3.92 14.69 -11.09
N LYS A 118 -3.64 15.98 -11.25
CA LYS A 118 -2.55 16.46 -12.12
C LYS A 118 -1.16 16.36 -11.50
N LEU A 119 -1.06 16.05 -10.21
CA LEU A 119 0.21 15.89 -9.54
C LEU A 119 0.98 14.67 -10.14
N GLU A 120 2.19 14.91 -10.59
CA GLU A 120 3.03 13.88 -11.21
C GLU A 120 3.92 13.14 -10.22
N ASN A 121 4.29 13.79 -9.11
CA ASN A 121 5.16 13.23 -8.09
C ASN A 121 4.69 13.63 -6.69
N LEU A 122 4.60 12.68 -5.77
CA LEU A 122 4.30 12.94 -4.37
C LEU A 122 5.60 13.26 -3.63
N ALA A 123 5.68 14.42 -2.96
CA ALA A 123 6.85 14.83 -2.21
C ALA A 123 7.20 13.81 -1.10
N GLY A 124 8.50 13.57 -0.91
CA GLY A 124 9.00 12.62 0.08
C GLY A 124 9.17 11.17 -0.42
N PHE A 125 8.73 10.85 -1.65
CA PHE A 125 8.77 9.49 -2.21
C PHE A 125 9.50 9.41 -3.56
N PRO A 126 10.78 9.86 -3.64
CA PRO A 126 11.52 9.93 -4.90
C PRO A 126 11.81 8.56 -5.52
N ASP A 127 11.82 7.50 -4.71
CA ASP A 127 12.04 6.13 -5.18
C ASP A 127 10.77 5.46 -5.71
N PHE A 128 9.58 6.04 -5.49
CA PHE A 128 8.34 5.51 -6.03
C PHE A 128 8.23 5.87 -7.49
N HIS A 129 8.04 4.87 -8.35
CA HIS A 129 7.84 5.13 -9.75
C HIS A 129 7.00 4.04 -10.43
N VAL A 130 6.86 4.18 -11.71
CA VAL A 130 6.10 3.30 -12.58
C VAL A 130 7.06 2.40 -13.34
N PRO A 131 6.81 1.09 -13.43
CA PRO A 131 7.57 0.21 -14.29
C PRO A 131 7.54 0.69 -15.76
N PRO A 132 8.63 0.55 -16.51
CA PRO A 132 8.66 0.90 -17.93
C PRO A 132 7.47 0.29 -18.69
N GLY A 133 6.85 1.07 -19.56
CA GLY A 133 5.71 0.64 -20.37
C GLY A 133 4.34 0.67 -19.68
N ARG A 134 4.28 1.09 -18.39
CA ARG A 134 3.02 1.30 -17.66
C ARG A 134 2.91 2.78 -17.30
N GLY A 135 1.78 3.41 -17.60
CA GLY A 135 1.53 4.83 -17.30
C GLY A 135 1.67 5.16 -15.81
N ASN A 136 1.92 6.44 -15.48
CA ASN A 136 1.99 6.91 -14.09
C ASN A 136 0.67 6.63 -13.36
N ARG A 137 0.71 5.87 -12.27
CA ARG A 137 -0.46 5.51 -11.48
C ARG A 137 -0.79 6.52 -10.38
N LEU A 138 0.09 7.47 -10.10
CA LEU A 138 -0.16 8.47 -9.07
C LEU A 138 -1.45 9.26 -9.33
N PRO A 139 -1.76 9.75 -10.55
CA PRO A 139 -3.05 10.37 -10.83
C PRO A 139 -4.26 9.50 -10.49
N SER A 140 -4.19 8.20 -10.79
CA SER A 140 -5.26 7.25 -10.44
C SER A 140 -5.37 7.08 -8.92
N ASN A 141 -4.26 6.96 -8.21
CA ASN A 141 -4.25 6.83 -6.76
C ASN A 141 -4.79 8.08 -6.05
N LEU A 142 -4.45 9.27 -6.56
CA LEU A 142 -5.01 10.54 -6.09
C LEU A 142 -6.52 10.60 -6.30
N GLY A 143 -6.99 10.16 -7.48
CA GLY A 143 -8.42 10.11 -7.78
C GLY A 143 -9.18 9.15 -6.87
N VAL A 144 -8.62 7.98 -6.57
CA VAL A 144 -9.21 7.03 -5.62
C VAL A 144 -9.23 7.59 -4.19
N ALA A 145 -8.13 8.23 -3.76
CA ALA A 145 -8.08 8.89 -2.44
C ALA A 145 -9.10 10.03 -2.34
N TYR A 146 -9.29 10.82 -3.39
CA TYR A 146 -10.30 11.87 -3.44
C TYR A 146 -11.72 11.30 -3.28
N ASP A 147 -12.04 10.25 -4.02
CA ASP A 147 -13.34 9.59 -3.92
C ASP A 147 -13.57 8.97 -2.54
N GLU A 148 -12.54 8.35 -1.94
CA GLU A 148 -12.63 7.80 -0.59
C GLU A 148 -12.89 8.89 0.46
N LEU A 149 -12.23 10.05 0.34
CA LEU A 149 -12.34 11.16 1.29
C LEU A 149 -13.66 11.96 1.16
N THR A 150 -14.27 11.95 -0.04
CA THR A 150 -15.51 12.69 -0.32
C THR A 150 -16.76 11.82 -0.32
N SER A 151 -16.61 10.49 -0.42
CA SER A 151 -17.76 9.57 -0.31
C SER A 151 -18.37 9.67 1.08
N LYS A 152 -19.68 9.90 1.14
CA LYS A 152 -20.44 9.74 2.39
C LYS A 152 -20.44 8.23 2.71
N THR A 153 -19.82 7.86 3.82
CA THR A 153 -19.94 6.53 4.45
C THR A 153 -21.37 6.23 4.78
#